data_80d56b8dd022e03ee1372dc9238dd601
#
_entry.id   80d56b8dd022e03ee1372dc9238dd601
#
_cell.length_a   1.000
_cell.length_b   1.000
_cell.length_c   1.000
_cell.angle_alpha   90.00
_cell.angle_beta   90.00
_cell.angle_gamma   90.00
#
_symmetry.space_group_name_H-M   'P 1'
#
loop_
_entity.id
_entity.type
_entity.pdbx_description
1 polymer ?
#
loop_
_entity_poly.entity_id
_entity_poly.type
_entity_poly.pdbx_seq_one_letter_code
_entity_poly.pdbx_strand_id
1 'polypeptide(L)'
;MLIGHEHIIKYFNNLVEKDRLAHAYAFSGPEGVGKRTLVLNIAQNIFCPETGALNHKRDVCVICVSITRGDHPNVTTIKVDKEGVKKNIAIEQIRQLRKKLILKEMTGRKRIIIIDGAEFMNTEAANAFLKTLEEPFSDINFFLITNSISSLLATIASRVQSVRFNVVSDGKIEKALVAKGVETKPAKEYASLAYGCPGAAIAMAQDKDLYAATKEVNRTVKYFISDFISERLKLPVILSEDPQKAVLQINKWLLALDGLMKEQLQKDDPRVKLTANSMGKLLKLAELGKNTNINIRLALEQIILDRAENKI
;
A
#
# COMPACT_ATOMS: atom_id res chain seq x y z
N MET A 1 -3.93 15.13 -5.17
CA MET A 1 -3.44 15.83 -3.94
C MET A 1 -3.05 14.78 -2.91
N LEU A 2 -1.84 14.86 -2.32
CA LEU A 2 -1.41 13.97 -1.24
C LEU A 2 -2.00 14.47 0.09
N ILE A 3 -2.54 13.56 0.89
CA ILE A 3 -3.15 13.85 2.19
C ILE A 3 -2.18 13.45 3.28
N GLY A 4 -1.84 14.36 4.18
CA GLY A 4 -0.82 14.13 5.21
C GLY A 4 0.61 14.16 4.66
N HIS A 5 1.58 13.75 5.49
CA HIS A 5 3.01 13.66 5.14
C HIS A 5 3.67 14.99 4.74
N GLU A 6 3.22 16.10 5.32
CA GLU A 6 3.68 17.46 4.97
C GLU A 6 5.20 17.60 5.10
N HIS A 7 5.80 16.93 6.09
CA HIS A 7 7.26 16.92 6.29
C HIS A 7 8.00 16.19 5.16
N ILE A 8 7.46 15.07 4.65
CA ILE A 8 8.06 14.32 3.54
C ILE A 8 7.93 15.14 2.24
N ILE A 9 6.76 15.75 2.01
CA ILE A 9 6.54 16.64 0.86
C ILE A 9 7.55 17.79 0.86
N LYS A 10 7.71 18.47 1.98
CA LYS A 10 8.65 19.57 2.13
C LYS A 10 10.11 19.12 1.91
N TYR A 11 10.47 17.95 2.42
CA TYR A 11 11.79 17.36 2.22
C TYR A 11 12.07 17.13 0.72
N PHE A 12 11.17 16.47 -0.01
CA PHE A 12 11.37 16.20 -1.43
C PHE A 12 11.30 17.45 -2.30
N ASN A 13 10.46 18.44 -1.98
CA ASN A 13 10.47 19.73 -2.68
C ASN A 13 11.83 20.41 -2.57
N ASN A 14 12.41 20.45 -1.37
CA ASN A 14 13.76 21.00 -1.19
C ASN A 14 14.84 20.23 -1.97
N LEU A 15 14.73 18.91 -2.07
CA LEU A 15 15.69 18.10 -2.84
C LEU A 15 15.56 18.37 -4.34
N VAL A 16 14.33 18.52 -4.84
CA VAL A 16 14.07 18.84 -6.25
C VAL A 16 14.59 20.23 -6.59
N GLU A 17 14.28 21.24 -5.78
CA GLU A 17 14.75 22.62 -5.96
C GLU A 17 16.30 22.74 -5.98
N LYS A 18 16.97 21.93 -5.17
CA LYS A 18 18.44 21.93 -5.07
C LYS A 18 19.12 20.94 -6.00
N ASP A 19 18.36 20.23 -6.82
CA ASP A 19 18.84 19.12 -7.68
C ASP A 19 19.70 18.08 -6.92
N ARG A 20 19.23 17.67 -5.71
CA ARG A 20 19.94 16.76 -4.80
C ARG A 20 19.20 15.45 -4.54
N LEU A 21 18.37 15.01 -5.46
CA LEU A 21 17.74 13.70 -5.35
C LEU A 21 18.80 12.60 -5.40
N ALA A 22 18.73 11.66 -4.46
CA ALA A 22 19.57 10.45 -4.53
C ALA A 22 19.16 9.59 -5.74
N HIS A 23 20.06 8.73 -6.17
CA HIS A 23 19.81 7.84 -7.32
C HIS A 23 18.66 6.85 -7.06
N ALA A 24 18.41 6.44 -5.80
CA ALA A 24 17.35 5.50 -5.47
C ALA A 24 16.71 5.73 -4.09
N TYR A 25 15.40 5.64 -4.04
CA TYR A 25 14.60 5.70 -2.83
C TYR A 25 13.71 4.47 -2.70
N ALA A 26 13.48 3.99 -1.48
CA ALA A 26 12.45 3.02 -1.16
C ALA A 26 11.38 3.66 -0.25
N PHE A 27 10.17 3.80 -0.78
CA PHE A 27 9.02 4.31 -0.06
C PHE A 27 8.27 3.13 0.55
N SER A 28 8.32 3.00 1.88
CA SER A 28 7.72 1.91 2.62
C SER A 28 6.53 2.39 3.46
N GLY A 29 5.51 1.54 3.62
CA GLY A 29 4.31 1.83 4.40
C GLY A 29 3.06 1.17 3.83
N PRO A 30 1.89 1.29 4.50
CA PRO A 30 0.65 0.66 4.08
C PRO A 30 0.23 1.03 2.65
N GLU A 31 -0.52 0.13 2.01
CA GLU A 31 -1.14 0.42 0.72
C GLU A 31 -2.17 1.56 0.89
N GLY A 32 -2.27 2.45 -0.10
CA GLY A 32 -3.20 3.58 -0.05
C GLY A 32 -2.77 4.77 0.82
N VAL A 33 -1.59 4.72 1.48
CA VAL A 33 -1.10 5.83 2.33
C VAL A 33 -0.59 7.04 1.52
N GLY A 34 -0.36 6.89 0.21
CA GLY A 34 0.02 8.00 -0.68
C GLY A 34 1.43 7.93 -1.26
N LYS A 35 2.17 6.81 -1.10
CA LYS A 35 3.53 6.61 -1.62
C LYS A 35 3.66 6.96 -3.12
N ARG A 36 2.83 6.31 -3.95
CA ARG A 36 2.82 6.55 -5.40
C ARG A 36 2.45 8.00 -5.74
N THR A 37 1.48 8.56 -5.04
CA THR A 37 1.04 9.95 -5.25
C THR A 37 2.20 10.93 -5.05
N LEU A 38 3.06 10.71 -4.04
CA LEU A 38 4.23 11.56 -3.82
C LEU A 38 5.23 11.42 -4.98
N VAL A 39 5.53 10.21 -5.47
CA VAL A 39 6.45 10.04 -6.59
C VAL A 39 5.95 10.77 -7.83
N LEU A 40 4.64 10.67 -8.13
CA LEU A 40 4.03 11.40 -9.25
C LEU A 40 4.11 12.92 -9.04
N ASN A 41 3.92 13.42 -7.82
CA ASN A 41 4.10 14.84 -7.51
C ASN A 41 5.56 15.29 -7.70
N ILE A 42 6.54 14.47 -7.30
CA ILE A 42 7.96 14.74 -7.53
C ILE A 42 8.24 14.82 -9.04
N ALA A 43 7.72 13.87 -9.82
CA ALA A 43 7.85 13.88 -11.28
C ALA A 43 7.23 15.13 -11.91
N GLN A 44 6.04 15.52 -11.46
CA GLN A 44 5.39 16.75 -11.92
C GLN A 44 6.21 18.00 -11.57
N ASN A 45 6.83 18.05 -10.39
CA ASN A 45 7.67 19.17 -10.00
C ASN A 45 8.97 19.27 -10.83
N ILE A 46 9.48 18.15 -11.32
CA ILE A 46 10.69 18.10 -12.15
C ILE A 46 10.40 18.45 -13.62
N PHE A 47 9.31 17.93 -14.17
CA PHE A 47 9.08 17.97 -15.61
C PHE A 47 8.08 19.05 -16.06
N CYS A 48 7.23 19.53 -15.16
CA CYS A 48 6.27 20.58 -15.51
C CYS A 48 6.83 21.96 -15.20
N PRO A 49 7.08 22.81 -16.21
CA PRO A 49 7.64 24.14 -16.01
C PRO A 49 6.69 25.10 -15.29
N GLU A 50 5.39 24.79 -15.29
CA GLU A 50 4.36 25.60 -14.61
C GLU A 50 4.18 25.22 -13.14
N THR A 51 4.95 24.25 -12.63
CA THR A 51 4.87 23.86 -11.23
C THR A 51 5.29 25.02 -10.34
N GLY A 52 4.37 25.46 -9.46
CA GLY A 52 4.56 26.65 -8.62
C GLY A 52 3.85 27.92 -9.11
N ALA A 53 3.31 27.95 -10.31
CA ALA A 53 2.44 29.04 -10.75
C ALA A 53 1.13 29.05 -9.94
N LEU A 54 0.69 30.23 -9.51
CA LEU A 54 -0.49 30.42 -8.63
C LEU A 54 -1.78 29.76 -9.15
N ASN A 55 -1.94 29.65 -10.48
CA ASN A 55 -3.14 29.11 -11.12
C ASN A 55 -2.90 27.76 -11.81
N HIS A 56 -1.79 27.08 -11.53
CA HIS A 56 -1.49 25.81 -12.17
C HIS A 56 -2.43 24.69 -11.70
N LYS A 57 -3.23 24.17 -12.62
CA LYS A 57 -4.15 23.05 -12.39
C LYS A 57 -3.54 21.75 -12.94
N ARG A 58 -3.00 20.91 -12.06
CA ARG A 58 -2.35 19.64 -12.43
C ARG A 58 -3.26 18.64 -13.09
N ASP A 59 -4.55 18.70 -12.83
CA ASP A 59 -5.60 17.84 -13.37
C ASP A 59 -5.96 18.12 -14.83
N VAL A 60 -5.63 19.32 -15.34
CA VAL A 60 -5.86 19.72 -16.74
C VAL A 60 -4.57 20.00 -17.52
N CYS A 61 -3.44 20.17 -16.85
CA CYS A 61 -2.15 20.40 -17.50
C CYS A 61 -1.70 19.12 -18.25
N VAL A 62 -1.41 19.25 -19.54
CA VAL A 62 -1.04 18.12 -20.42
C VAL A 62 0.14 17.30 -19.85
N ILE A 63 1.19 17.98 -19.36
CA ILE A 63 2.38 17.31 -18.78
C ILE A 63 2.00 16.60 -17.49
N CYS A 64 1.29 17.25 -16.57
CA CYS A 64 0.90 16.63 -15.30
C CYS A 64 -0.05 15.45 -15.49
N VAL A 65 -0.96 15.55 -16.45
CA VAL A 65 -1.90 14.47 -16.81
C VAL A 65 -1.14 13.30 -17.43
N SER A 66 -0.21 13.54 -18.37
CA SER A 66 0.60 12.47 -18.97
C SER A 66 1.43 11.70 -17.94
N ILE A 67 2.03 12.42 -16.96
CA ILE A 67 2.75 11.78 -15.84
C ILE A 67 1.80 10.90 -15.01
N THR A 68 0.61 11.40 -14.70
CA THR A 68 -0.37 10.67 -13.88
C THR A 68 -0.89 9.42 -14.60
N ARG A 69 -1.09 9.48 -15.92
CA ARG A 69 -1.50 8.36 -16.76
C ARG A 69 -0.38 7.35 -16.98
N GLY A 70 0.89 7.79 -16.91
CA GLY A 70 2.07 6.96 -17.17
C GLY A 70 2.55 7.01 -18.61
N ASP A 71 2.12 8.02 -19.39
CA ASP A 71 2.45 8.19 -20.81
C ASP A 71 3.63 9.17 -21.04
N HIS A 72 4.13 9.78 -19.95
CA HIS A 72 5.22 10.75 -20.07
C HIS A 72 6.54 10.05 -20.42
N PRO A 73 7.30 10.49 -21.47
CA PRO A 73 8.46 9.78 -22.00
C PRO A 73 9.61 9.60 -21.01
N ASN A 74 9.71 10.50 -20.00
CA ASN A 74 10.77 10.46 -18.98
C ASN A 74 10.30 9.85 -17.66
N VAL A 75 9.07 9.33 -17.57
CA VAL A 75 8.56 8.65 -16.39
C VAL A 75 8.14 7.24 -16.79
N THR A 76 8.83 6.23 -16.25
CA THR A 76 8.52 4.83 -16.53
C THR A 76 8.03 4.16 -15.24
N THR A 77 6.89 3.50 -15.31
CA THR A 77 6.36 2.71 -14.18
C THR A 77 6.39 1.23 -14.52
N ILE A 78 7.08 0.44 -13.68
CA ILE A 78 6.96 -1.01 -13.65
C ILE A 78 5.91 -1.34 -12.61
N LYS A 79 4.92 -2.13 -13.01
CA LYS A 79 3.85 -2.63 -12.15
C LYS A 79 3.91 -4.13 -12.06
N VAL A 80 3.35 -4.64 -10.97
CA VAL A 80 3.10 -6.07 -10.79
C VAL A 80 2.19 -6.57 -11.91
N ASP A 81 2.59 -7.66 -12.53
CA ASP A 81 1.73 -8.36 -13.47
C ASP A 81 0.55 -9.00 -12.72
N LYS A 82 -0.67 -8.73 -13.21
CA LYS A 82 -1.92 -9.20 -12.60
C LYS A 82 -2.52 -10.39 -13.35
N GLU A 83 -1.96 -10.76 -14.50
CA GLU A 83 -2.51 -11.82 -15.36
C GLU A 83 -2.14 -13.24 -14.89
N GLY A 84 -1.28 -13.36 -13.86
CA GLY A 84 -0.89 -14.64 -13.27
C GLY A 84 -1.55 -14.95 -11.93
N VAL A 85 -1.51 -16.21 -11.52
CA VAL A 85 -1.98 -16.70 -10.19
C VAL A 85 -1.18 -16.05 -9.04
N LYS A 86 0.06 -15.61 -9.30
CA LYS A 86 0.91 -14.91 -8.32
C LYS A 86 1.29 -13.52 -8.83
N LYS A 87 1.09 -12.53 -7.98
CA LYS A 87 1.63 -11.18 -8.20
C LYS A 87 3.15 -11.27 -8.34
N ASN A 88 3.69 -10.85 -9.47
CA ASN A 88 5.13 -10.95 -9.77
C ASN A 88 5.62 -9.78 -10.62
N ILE A 89 6.85 -9.32 -10.36
CA ILE A 89 7.63 -8.51 -11.28
C ILE A 89 8.72 -9.42 -11.85
N ALA A 90 8.57 -9.79 -13.11
CA ALA A 90 9.46 -10.73 -13.79
C ALA A 90 10.78 -10.09 -14.18
N ILE A 91 11.82 -10.92 -14.33
CA ILE A 91 13.16 -10.48 -14.77
C ILE A 91 13.12 -9.77 -16.15
N GLU A 92 12.22 -10.18 -17.03
CA GLU A 92 12.05 -9.58 -18.35
C GLU A 92 11.67 -8.11 -18.29
N GLN A 93 10.83 -7.72 -17.33
CA GLN A 93 10.44 -6.32 -17.13
C GLN A 93 11.66 -5.48 -16.72
N ILE A 94 12.52 -6.00 -15.87
CA ILE A 94 13.77 -5.34 -15.44
C ILE A 94 14.79 -5.29 -16.59
N ARG A 95 14.93 -6.37 -17.36
CA ARG A 95 15.81 -6.40 -18.55
C ARG A 95 15.36 -5.40 -19.62
N GLN A 96 14.06 -5.33 -19.89
CA GLN A 96 13.50 -4.36 -20.85
C GLN A 96 13.70 -2.92 -20.36
N LEU A 97 13.50 -2.67 -19.05
CA LEU A 97 13.83 -1.38 -18.46
C LEU A 97 15.29 -1.02 -18.74
N ARG A 98 16.24 -1.91 -18.39
CA ARG A 98 17.68 -1.67 -18.57
C ARG A 98 18.03 -1.38 -20.02
N LYS A 99 17.50 -2.15 -20.99
CA LYS A 99 17.67 -1.87 -22.42
C LYS A 99 17.19 -0.47 -22.81
N LYS A 100 16.00 -0.05 -22.33
CA LYS A 100 15.46 1.30 -22.57
C LYS A 100 16.31 2.40 -21.94
N LEU A 101 16.94 2.14 -20.80
CA LEU A 101 17.80 3.11 -20.11
C LEU A 101 19.10 3.33 -20.92
N ILE A 102 19.75 2.26 -21.37
CA ILE A 102 20.97 2.31 -22.19
C ILE A 102 20.72 3.07 -23.51
N LEU A 103 19.66 2.72 -24.24
CA LEU A 103 19.35 3.35 -25.53
C LEU A 103 19.05 4.85 -25.43
N LYS A 104 18.56 5.32 -24.28
CA LYS A 104 18.17 6.73 -24.04
C LYS A 104 19.21 7.54 -23.26
N GLU A 105 20.31 6.95 -22.85
CA GLU A 105 21.36 7.64 -22.10
C GLU A 105 21.98 8.80 -22.90
N MET A 106 21.96 8.68 -24.22
CA MET A 106 22.49 9.71 -25.14
C MET A 106 21.69 11.02 -25.16
N THR A 107 20.56 11.12 -24.45
CA THR A 107 19.70 12.33 -24.52
C THR A 107 19.91 13.32 -23.36
N GLY A 108 20.70 12.96 -22.33
CA GLY A 108 21.03 13.85 -21.20
C GLY A 108 19.82 14.41 -20.42
N ARG A 109 18.66 13.75 -20.49
CA ARG A 109 17.43 14.22 -19.84
C ARG A 109 17.13 13.40 -18.59
N LYS A 110 16.85 14.09 -17.50
CA LYS A 110 16.42 13.49 -16.23
C LYS A 110 15.27 12.50 -16.42
N ARG A 111 15.30 11.37 -15.72
CA ARG A 111 14.26 10.31 -15.78
C ARG A 111 13.87 9.82 -14.41
N ILE A 112 12.61 9.45 -14.27
CA ILE A 112 12.05 8.84 -13.06
C ILE A 112 11.55 7.45 -13.39
N ILE A 113 12.04 6.48 -12.63
CA ILE A 113 11.64 5.09 -12.73
C ILE A 113 10.91 4.70 -11.44
N ILE A 114 9.68 4.26 -11.59
CA ILE A 114 8.82 3.83 -10.48
C ILE A 114 8.70 2.31 -10.54
N ILE A 115 9.06 1.62 -9.47
CA ILE A 115 8.81 0.19 -9.30
C ILE A 115 7.71 0.05 -8.24
N ASP A 116 6.47 -0.16 -8.71
CA ASP A 116 5.28 -0.20 -7.86
C ASP A 116 5.00 -1.65 -7.44
N GLY A 117 5.19 -1.94 -6.14
CA GLY A 117 5.17 -3.29 -5.59
C GLY A 117 6.54 -3.96 -5.68
N ALA A 118 7.60 -3.26 -5.28
CA ALA A 118 8.98 -3.77 -5.38
C ALA A 118 9.22 -5.07 -4.61
N GLU A 119 8.43 -5.36 -3.58
CA GLU A 119 8.43 -6.64 -2.85
C GLU A 119 8.00 -7.84 -3.71
N PHE A 120 7.38 -7.62 -4.86
CA PHE A 120 6.96 -8.68 -5.77
C PHE A 120 8.00 -9.01 -6.83
N MET A 121 9.19 -8.40 -6.80
CA MET A 121 10.30 -8.83 -7.63
C MET A 121 10.71 -10.25 -7.21
N ASN A 122 10.75 -11.19 -8.19
CA ASN A 122 11.37 -12.48 -7.94
C ASN A 122 12.89 -12.32 -7.74
N THR A 123 13.55 -13.35 -7.22
CA THR A 123 14.99 -13.29 -6.91
C THR A 123 15.83 -12.91 -8.13
N GLU A 124 15.46 -13.41 -9.30
CA GLU A 124 16.18 -13.12 -10.55
C GLU A 124 16.01 -11.65 -10.99
N ALA A 125 14.77 -11.12 -10.90
CA ALA A 125 14.48 -9.71 -11.19
C ALA A 125 15.23 -8.78 -10.23
N ALA A 126 15.21 -9.10 -8.94
CA ALA A 126 15.90 -8.34 -7.91
C ALA A 126 17.42 -8.34 -8.13
N ASN A 127 18.03 -9.48 -8.46
CA ASN A 127 19.45 -9.59 -8.79
C ASN A 127 19.81 -8.83 -10.07
N ALA A 128 18.94 -8.87 -11.09
CA ALA A 128 19.12 -8.09 -12.31
C ALA A 128 19.05 -6.57 -12.03
N PHE A 129 18.18 -6.16 -11.08
CA PHE A 129 18.03 -4.77 -10.68
C PHE A 129 19.23 -4.25 -9.86
N LEU A 130 19.87 -5.10 -9.04
CA LEU A 130 21.07 -4.75 -8.28
C LEU A 130 22.17 -4.17 -9.17
N LYS A 131 22.42 -4.76 -10.35
CA LYS A 131 23.39 -4.25 -11.32
C LYS A 131 23.09 -2.80 -11.74
N THR A 132 21.84 -2.42 -11.80
CA THR A 132 21.41 -1.07 -12.14
C THR A 132 21.57 -0.09 -10.97
N LEU A 133 21.47 -0.58 -9.73
CA LEU A 133 21.72 0.23 -8.53
C LEU A 133 23.21 0.42 -8.23
N GLU A 134 24.05 -0.55 -8.61
CA GLU A 134 25.53 -0.49 -8.41
C GLU A 134 26.19 0.41 -9.44
N GLU A 135 25.69 0.41 -10.67
CA GLU A 135 26.14 1.26 -11.77
C GLU A 135 25.02 2.22 -12.17
N PRO A 136 24.75 3.25 -11.34
CA PRO A 136 23.63 4.14 -11.62
C PRO A 136 23.91 4.96 -12.87
N PHE A 137 22.93 4.98 -13.78
CA PHE A 137 22.96 5.89 -14.92
C PHE A 137 22.88 7.34 -14.46
N SER A 138 23.59 8.24 -15.14
CA SER A 138 23.43 9.66 -14.92
C SER A 138 21.96 10.09 -15.14
N ASP A 139 21.49 11.02 -14.34
CA ASP A 139 20.16 11.62 -14.46
C ASP A 139 18.97 10.68 -14.32
N ILE A 140 19.12 9.56 -13.60
CA ILE A 140 18.02 8.64 -13.31
C ILE A 140 17.78 8.56 -11.80
N ASN A 141 16.51 8.73 -11.40
CA ASN A 141 16.10 8.52 -10.03
C ASN A 141 15.11 7.33 -9.97
N PHE A 142 15.44 6.33 -9.16
CA PHE A 142 14.59 5.17 -8.91
C PHE A 142 13.73 5.37 -7.67
N PHE A 143 12.45 5.06 -7.76
CA PHE A 143 11.52 5.05 -6.63
C PHE A 143 10.87 3.66 -6.51
N LEU A 144 11.28 2.92 -5.50
CA LEU A 144 10.72 1.63 -5.15
C LEU A 144 9.56 1.85 -4.18
N ILE A 145 8.39 1.36 -4.50
CA ILE A 145 7.21 1.42 -3.63
C ILE A 145 6.99 0.02 -3.06
N THR A 146 6.99 -0.08 -1.74
CA THR A 146 6.82 -1.35 -1.02
C THR A 146 5.94 -1.18 0.21
N ASN A 147 5.40 -2.28 0.75
CA ASN A 147 4.68 -2.26 2.02
C ASN A 147 5.62 -2.25 3.22
N SER A 148 6.78 -2.90 3.12
CA SER A 148 7.82 -2.91 4.15
C SER A 148 9.21 -2.94 3.52
N ILE A 149 10.17 -2.25 4.14
CA ILE A 149 11.57 -2.31 3.70
C ILE A 149 12.16 -3.73 3.89
N SER A 150 11.71 -4.46 4.92
CA SER A 150 12.14 -5.83 5.21
C SER A 150 11.65 -6.86 4.18
N SER A 151 10.69 -6.52 3.34
CA SER A 151 10.22 -7.38 2.24
C SER A 151 11.09 -7.27 0.97
N LEU A 152 12.01 -6.31 0.92
CA LEU A 152 13.02 -6.21 -0.13
C LEU A 152 14.24 -7.08 0.21
N LEU A 153 14.97 -7.53 -0.81
CA LEU A 153 16.28 -8.15 -0.58
C LEU A 153 17.19 -7.19 0.18
N ALA A 154 17.92 -7.68 1.18
CA ALA A 154 18.84 -6.88 1.99
C ALA A 154 19.87 -6.11 1.14
N THR A 155 20.29 -6.71 0.03
CA THR A 155 21.20 -6.10 -0.96
C THR A 155 20.60 -4.90 -1.68
N ILE A 156 19.29 -4.88 -1.95
CA ILE A 156 18.57 -3.71 -2.48
C ILE A 156 18.38 -2.67 -1.36
N ALA A 157 17.91 -3.12 -0.20
CA ALA A 157 17.63 -2.24 0.93
C ALA A 157 18.87 -1.42 1.37
N SER A 158 20.08 -1.99 1.26
CA SER A 158 21.33 -1.31 1.60
C SER A 158 21.77 -0.22 0.60
N ARG A 159 21.20 -0.22 -0.63
CA ARG A 159 21.57 0.71 -1.73
C ARG A 159 20.53 1.78 -2.02
N VAL A 160 19.45 1.82 -1.25
CA VAL A 160 18.35 2.78 -1.44
C VAL A 160 18.16 3.64 -0.18
N GLN A 161 17.77 4.90 -0.36
CA GLN A 161 17.37 5.73 0.78
C GLN A 161 15.93 5.37 1.18
N SER A 162 15.79 4.85 2.40
CA SER A 162 14.49 4.44 2.93
C SER A 162 13.68 5.64 3.45
N VAL A 163 12.44 5.75 3.01
CA VAL A 163 11.47 6.74 3.48
C VAL A 163 10.20 6.03 3.93
N ARG A 164 9.90 6.15 5.22
CA ARG A 164 8.73 5.50 5.82
C ARG A 164 7.51 6.42 5.79
N PHE A 165 6.41 5.89 5.28
CA PHE A 165 5.10 6.50 5.31
C PHE A 165 4.27 5.90 6.45
N ASN A 166 3.90 6.74 7.40
CA ASN A 166 3.01 6.34 8.49
C ASN A 166 1.55 6.51 8.07
N VAL A 167 0.64 5.92 8.85
CA VAL A 167 -0.80 6.18 8.67
C VAL A 167 -1.14 7.64 8.97
N VAL A 168 -2.17 8.15 8.30
CA VAL A 168 -2.65 9.53 8.44
C VAL A 168 -3.82 9.54 9.43
N SER A 169 -3.90 10.56 10.28
CA SER A 169 -5.01 10.67 11.23
C SER A 169 -6.37 10.85 10.52
N ASP A 170 -7.41 10.24 11.08
CA ASP A 170 -8.77 10.27 10.52
C ASP A 170 -9.26 11.69 10.29
N GLY A 171 -8.98 12.63 11.22
CA GLY A 171 -9.36 14.03 11.07
C GLY A 171 -8.70 14.74 9.88
N LYS A 172 -7.48 14.36 9.47
CA LYS A 172 -6.86 14.88 8.24
C LYS A 172 -7.51 14.29 6.99
N ILE A 173 -7.86 13.00 7.03
CA ILE A 173 -8.55 12.31 5.93
C ILE A 173 -9.95 12.89 5.75
N GLU A 174 -10.71 13.03 6.83
CA GLU A 174 -12.04 13.63 6.85
C GLU A 174 -12.03 15.03 6.23
N LYS A 175 -11.16 15.92 6.73
CA LYS A 175 -11.02 17.28 6.20
C LYS A 175 -10.72 17.31 4.69
N ALA A 176 -9.86 16.40 4.23
CA ALA A 176 -9.50 16.31 2.84
C ALA A 176 -10.65 15.78 1.94
N LEU A 177 -11.47 14.87 2.44
CA LEU A 177 -12.67 14.37 1.75
C LEU A 177 -13.73 15.47 1.66
N VAL A 178 -13.98 16.20 2.76
CA VAL A 178 -14.92 17.34 2.76
C VAL A 178 -14.46 18.41 1.79
N ALA A 179 -13.18 18.75 1.73
CA ALA A 179 -12.63 19.69 0.76
C ALA A 179 -12.79 19.22 -0.71
N LYS A 180 -13.02 17.92 -0.94
CA LYS A 180 -13.35 17.33 -2.25
C LYS A 180 -14.86 17.23 -2.53
N GLY A 181 -15.70 17.78 -1.67
CA GLY A 181 -17.15 17.80 -1.85
C GLY A 181 -17.89 16.61 -1.25
N VAL A 182 -17.23 15.75 -0.44
CA VAL A 182 -17.92 14.70 0.30
C VAL A 182 -18.60 15.32 1.53
N GLU A 183 -19.84 14.97 1.78
CA GLU A 183 -20.54 15.40 3.00
C GLU A 183 -19.81 14.98 4.28
N THR A 184 -19.88 15.77 5.34
CA THR A 184 -19.13 15.57 6.59
C THR A 184 -19.40 14.20 7.23
N LYS A 185 -20.69 13.77 7.26
CA LYS A 185 -21.06 12.52 7.92
C LYS A 185 -20.46 11.28 7.23
N PRO A 186 -20.64 11.08 5.88
CA PRO A 186 -19.95 10.00 5.18
C PRO A 186 -18.43 10.14 5.18
N ALA A 187 -17.88 11.37 5.08
CA ALA A 187 -16.44 11.60 5.11
C ALA A 187 -15.79 11.08 6.41
N LYS A 188 -16.43 11.31 7.55
CA LYS A 188 -15.99 10.79 8.85
C LYS A 188 -16.03 9.26 8.89
N GLU A 189 -17.07 8.64 8.35
CA GLU A 189 -17.20 7.18 8.29
C GLU A 189 -16.14 6.57 7.37
N TYR A 190 -15.91 7.13 6.17
CA TYR A 190 -14.85 6.68 5.27
C TYR A 190 -13.45 6.82 5.89
N ALA A 191 -13.19 7.93 6.58
CA ALA A 191 -11.91 8.15 7.26
C ALA A 191 -11.63 7.08 8.33
N SER A 192 -12.63 6.77 9.16
CA SER A 192 -12.51 5.73 10.18
C SER A 192 -12.31 4.33 9.58
N LEU A 193 -13.06 3.98 8.52
CA LEU A 193 -12.96 2.68 7.85
C LEU A 193 -11.67 2.51 7.02
N ALA A 194 -10.98 3.60 6.72
CA ALA A 194 -9.73 3.60 5.94
C ALA A 194 -8.48 3.29 6.78
N TYR A 195 -8.57 3.24 8.10
CA TYR A 195 -7.45 2.94 9.01
C TYR A 195 -6.19 3.76 8.72
N GLY A 196 -6.37 5.06 8.46
CA GLY A 196 -5.29 5.99 8.19
C GLY A 196 -4.67 5.87 6.80
N CYS A 197 -5.34 5.21 5.85
CA CYS A 197 -4.96 5.11 4.45
C CYS A 197 -5.85 6.00 3.57
N PRO A 198 -5.47 7.24 3.23
CA PRO A 198 -6.31 8.18 2.49
C PRO A 198 -6.82 7.64 1.15
N GLY A 199 -6.02 6.81 0.46
CA GLY A 199 -6.41 6.18 -0.80
C GLY A 199 -7.61 5.26 -0.66
N ALA A 200 -7.69 4.50 0.45
CA ALA A 200 -8.84 3.64 0.75
C ALA A 200 -10.10 4.47 1.02
N ALA A 201 -9.98 5.58 1.76
CA ALA A 201 -11.10 6.49 2.02
C ALA A 201 -11.64 7.13 0.72
N ILE A 202 -10.74 7.56 -0.16
CA ILE A 202 -11.10 8.12 -1.47
C ILE A 202 -11.80 7.07 -2.34
N ALA A 203 -11.28 5.83 -2.36
CA ALA A 203 -11.88 4.74 -3.13
C ALA A 203 -13.31 4.43 -2.64
N MET A 204 -13.53 4.35 -1.33
CA MET A 204 -14.87 4.16 -0.75
C MET A 204 -15.82 5.31 -1.06
N ALA A 205 -15.34 6.55 -1.13
CA ALA A 205 -16.17 7.70 -1.51
C ALA A 205 -16.59 7.68 -2.98
N GLN A 206 -15.84 6.99 -3.84
CA GLN A 206 -16.11 6.87 -5.28
C GLN A 206 -16.89 5.60 -5.64
N ASP A 207 -16.81 4.55 -4.82
CA ASP A 207 -17.38 3.23 -5.07
C ASP A 207 -18.23 2.79 -3.86
N LYS A 208 -19.55 2.79 -4.05
CA LYS A 208 -20.53 2.41 -3.02
C LYS A 208 -20.46 0.92 -2.68
N ASP A 209 -20.12 0.07 -3.65
CA ASP A 209 -20.04 -1.37 -3.44
C ASP A 209 -18.79 -1.71 -2.61
N LEU A 210 -17.68 -1.05 -2.90
CA LEU A 210 -16.46 -1.14 -2.09
C LEU A 210 -16.71 -0.68 -0.65
N TYR A 211 -17.44 0.43 -0.48
CA TYR A 211 -17.82 0.91 0.85
C TYR A 211 -18.68 -0.10 1.61
N ALA A 212 -19.75 -0.62 0.96
CA ALA A 212 -20.63 -1.61 1.57
C ALA A 212 -19.86 -2.89 1.97
N ALA A 213 -18.99 -3.38 1.08
CA ALA A 213 -18.15 -4.53 1.35
C ALA A 213 -17.16 -4.28 2.52
N THR A 214 -16.54 -3.10 2.58
CA THR A 214 -15.62 -2.73 3.67
C THR A 214 -16.36 -2.63 5.01
N LYS A 215 -17.55 -2.04 5.01
CA LYS A 215 -18.39 -1.93 6.20
C LYS A 215 -18.81 -3.30 6.73
N GLU A 216 -19.15 -4.25 5.85
CA GLU A 216 -19.50 -5.62 6.24
C GLU A 216 -18.29 -6.36 6.82
N VAL A 217 -17.11 -6.22 6.22
CA VAL A 217 -15.86 -6.77 6.79
C VAL A 217 -15.61 -6.23 8.20
N ASN A 218 -15.78 -4.92 8.39
CA ASN A 218 -15.60 -4.29 9.70
C ASN A 218 -16.63 -4.75 10.74
N ARG A 219 -17.87 -4.98 10.29
CA ARG A 219 -18.91 -5.57 11.16
C ARG A 219 -18.54 -6.99 11.58
N THR A 220 -18.08 -7.79 10.62
CA THR A 220 -17.67 -9.17 10.84
C THR A 220 -16.49 -9.28 11.80
N VAL A 221 -15.50 -8.38 11.69
CA VAL A 221 -14.33 -8.37 12.57
C VAL A 221 -14.68 -8.14 14.03
N LYS A 222 -15.76 -7.44 14.34
CA LYS A 222 -16.23 -7.27 15.73
C LYS A 222 -16.59 -8.60 16.39
N TYR A 223 -16.98 -9.60 15.63
CA TYR A 223 -17.23 -10.93 16.16
C TYR A 223 -15.95 -11.58 16.73
N PHE A 224 -14.77 -11.31 16.15
CA PHE A 224 -13.51 -11.83 16.69
C PHE A 224 -13.21 -11.34 18.11
N ILE A 225 -13.64 -10.14 18.46
CA ILE A 225 -13.39 -9.51 19.75
C ILE A 225 -14.58 -9.60 20.69
N SER A 226 -15.70 -10.20 20.25
CA SER A 226 -16.88 -10.40 21.09
C SER A 226 -16.58 -11.34 22.25
N ASP A 227 -17.13 -11.06 23.41
CA ASP A 227 -17.05 -11.95 24.59
C ASP A 227 -17.95 -13.17 24.46
N PHE A 228 -18.94 -13.13 23.57
CA PHE A 228 -19.90 -14.22 23.35
C PHE A 228 -19.41 -15.19 22.28
N ILE A 229 -19.25 -16.46 22.68
CA ILE A 229 -18.82 -17.53 21.76
C ILE A 229 -19.80 -17.72 20.60
N SER A 230 -21.11 -17.56 20.85
CA SER A 230 -22.17 -17.64 19.85
C SER A 230 -22.02 -16.64 18.71
N GLU A 231 -21.45 -15.44 18.99
CA GLU A 231 -21.15 -14.45 17.94
C GLU A 231 -19.90 -14.85 17.15
N ARG A 232 -18.87 -15.37 17.82
CA ARG A 232 -17.66 -15.82 17.17
C ARG A 232 -17.90 -17.01 16.23
N LEU A 233 -18.78 -17.93 16.60
CA LEU A 233 -19.15 -19.09 15.78
C LEU A 233 -19.90 -18.70 14.49
N LYS A 234 -20.32 -17.47 14.32
CA LYS A 234 -20.81 -16.96 13.02
C LYS A 234 -19.71 -16.82 11.98
N LEU A 235 -18.45 -16.64 12.39
CA LEU A 235 -17.30 -16.41 11.47
C LEU A 235 -17.04 -17.59 10.53
N PRO A 236 -16.97 -18.86 10.99
CA PRO A 236 -16.83 -20.01 10.10
C PRO A 236 -18.00 -20.15 9.10
N VAL A 237 -19.20 -19.76 9.50
CA VAL A 237 -20.41 -19.83 8.63
C VAL A 237 -20.34 -18.81 7.48
N ILE A 238 -19.73 -17.64 7.75
CA ILE A 238 -19.58 -16.56 6.75
C ILE A 238 -18.41 -16.85 5.81
N LEU A 239 -17.46 -17.70 6.23
CA LEU A 239 -16.27 -18.03 5.45
C LEU A 239 -16.64 -18.85 4.20
N SER A 240 -16.08 -18.46 3.05
CA SER A 240 -16.28 -19.19 1.79
C SER A 240 -15.79 -20.63 1.89
N GLU A 241 -16.52 -21.56 1.26
CA GLU A 241 -16.09 -22.96 1.12
C GLU A 241 -14.93 -23.11 0.14
N ASP A 242 -14.77 -22.18 -0.79
CA ASP A 242 -13.62 -22.13 -1.70
C ASP A 242 -12.36 -21.66 -0.93
N PRO A 243 -11.31 -22.49 -0.85
CA PRO A 243 -10.11 -22.17 -0.07
C PRO A 243 -9.44 -20.87 -0.49
N GLN A 244 -9.40 -20.55 -1.79
CA GLN A 244 -8.77 -19.32 -2.28
C GLN A 244 -9.57 -18.09 -1.87
N LYS A 245 -10.89 -18.15 -1.97
CA LYS A 245 -11.78 -17.09 -1.51
C LYS A 245 -11.75 -16.93 0.01
N ALA A 246 -11.67 -18.04 0.74
CA ALA A 246 -11.54 -18.06 2.20
C ALA A 246 -10.25 -17.35 2.66
N VAL A 247 -9.11 -17.68 2.05
CA VAL A 247 -7.83 -17.00 2.33
C VAL A 247 -7.90 -15.50 2.02
N LEU A 248 -8.54 -15.12 0.90
CA LEU A 248 -8.74 -13.71 0.55
C LEU A 248 -9.59 -12.98 1.61
N GLN A 249 -10.64 -13.64 2.10
CA GLN A 249 -11.51 -13.09 3.14
C GLN A 249 -10.77 -12.95 4.47
N ILE A 250 -9.98 -13.94 4.88
CA ILE A 250 -9.13 -13.88 6.08
C ILE A 250 -8.14 -12.71 5.97
N ASN A 251 -7.54 -12.48 4.82
CA ASN A 251 -6.63 -11.34 4.62
C ASN A 251 -7.35 -9.98 4.79
N LYS A 252 -8.61 -9.87 4.35
CA LYS A 252 -9.43 -8.66 4.61
C LYS A 252 -9.72 -8.48 6.11
N TRP A 253 -10.00 -9.56 6.82
CA TRP A 253 -10.19 -9.53 8.28
C TRP A 253 -8.92 -9.12 9.00
N LEU A 254 -7.76 -9.62 8.58
CA LEU A 254 -6.47 -9.23 9.15
C LEU A 254 -6.19 -7.73 9.01
N LEU A 255 -6.50 -7.14 7.86
CA LEU A 255 -6.37 -5.69 7.66
C LEU A 255 -7.29 -4.89 8.58
N ALA A 256 -8.53 -5.34 8.74
CA ALA A 256 -9.49 -4.69 9.62
C ALA A 256 -9.12 -4.84 11.11
N LEU A 257 -8.60 -6.02 11.51
CA LEU A 257 -8.08 -6.24 12.87
C LEU A 257 -6.83 -5.40 13.17
N ASP A 258 -5.93 -5.22 12.20
CA ASP A 258 -4.77 -4.32 12.36
C ASP A 258 -5.21 -2.88 12.63
N GLY A 259 -6.22 -2.40 11.90
CA GLY A 259 -6.80 -1.09 12.14
C GLY A 259 -7.44 -0.97 13.53
N LEU A 260 -8.20 -1.98 13.93
CA LEU A 260 -8.81 -2.04 15.25
C LEU A 260 -7.76 -2.09 16.37
N MET A 261 -6.70 -2.87 16.20
CA MET A 261 -5.59 -2.95 17.16
C MET A 261 -4.90 -1.59 17.34
N LYS A 262 -4.69 -0.84 16.26
CA LYS A 262 -4.15 0.52 16.33
C LYS A 262 -5.06 1.48 17.11
N GLU A 263 -6.37 1.39 16.89
CA GLU A 263 -7.34 2.17 17.64
C GLU A 263 -7.33 1.80 19.13
N GLN A 264 -7.27 0.51 19.45
CA GLN A 264 -7.16 -0.01 20.80
C GLN A 264 -5.89 0.46 21.51
N LEU A 265 -4.74 0.45 20.83
CA LEU A 265 -3.47 0.96 21.35
C LEU A 265 -3.52 2.45 21.68
N GLN A 266 -4.21 3.26 20.87
CA GLN A 266 -4.37 4.69 21.15
C GLN A 266 -5.26 4.98 22.36
N LYS A 267 -6.15 4.04 22.72
CA LYS A 267 -7.12 4.15 23.82
C LYS A 267 -6.71 3.40 25.07
N ASP A 268 -5.50 2.81 25.11
CA ASP A 268 -5.03 1.90 26.16
C ASP A 268 -6.04 0.77 26.48
N ASP A 269 -6.73 0.26 25.44
CA ASP A 269 -7.73 -0.79 25.60
C ASP A 269 -7.05 -2.14 25.89
N PRO A 270 -7.34 -2.81 27.02
CA PRO A 270 -6.70 -4.08 27.39
C PRO A 270 -6.93 -5.21 26.36
N ARG A 271 -7.93 -5.08 25.50
CA ARG A 271 -8.23 -6.05 24.43
C ARG A 271 -7.18 -6.09 23.29
N VAL A 272 -6.19 -5.19 23.29
CA VAL A 272 -5.06 -5.20 22.31
C VAL A 272 -4.39 -6.58 22.26
N LYS A 273 -4.05 -7.18 23.40
CA LYS A 273 -3.42 -8.50 23.47
C LYS A 273 -4.28 -9.59 22.81
N LEU A 274 -5.58 -9.50 23.02
CA LEU A 274 -6.56 -10.43 22.49
C LEU A 274 -6.66 -10.32 20.96
N THR A 275 -6.68 -9.09 20.45
CA THR A 275 -6.69 -8.79 19.01
C THR A 275 -5.40 -9.29 18.34
N ALA A 276 -4.24 -9.01 18.94
CA ALA A 276 -2.94 -9.46 18.44
C ALA A 276 -2.84 -11.00 18.35
N ASN A 277 -3.30 -11.71 19.40
CA ASN A 277 -3.33 -13.17 19.41
C ASN A 277 -4.24 -13.74 18.32
N SER A 278 -5.42 -13.14 18.11
CA SER A 278 -6.34 -13.54 17.05
C SER A 278 -5.73 -13.34 15.67
N MET A 279 -5.03 -12.21 15.47
CA MET A 279 -4.30 -11.94 14.22
C MET A 279 -3.21 -12.98 13.96
N GLY A 280 -2.41 -13.34 14.98
CA GLY A 280 -1.36 -14.35 14.85
C GLY A 280 -1.90 -15.72 14.42
N LYS A 281 -3.02 -16.15 15.00
CA LYS A 281 -3.70 -17.40 14.62
C LYS A 281 -4.27 -17.35 13.20
N LEU A 282 -4.88 -16.23 12.80
CA LEU A 282 -5.41 -16.03 11.45
C LEU A 282 -4.31 -15.97 10.38
N LEU A 283 -3.15 -15.38 10.69
CA LEU A 283 -2.00 -15.37 9.78
C LEU A 283 -1.53 -16.79 9.48
N LYS A 284 -1.36 -17.62 10.53
CA LYS A 284 -1.01 -19.04 10.36
C LYS A 284 -2.04 -19.79 9.53
N LEU A 285 -3.34 -19.51 9.76
CA LEU A 285 -4.42 -20.13 9.00
C LEU A 285 -4.38 -19.73 7.52
N ALA A 286 -4.12 -18.46 7.23
CA ALA A 286 -3.98 -17.99 5.85
C ALA A 286 -2.77 -18.60 5.12
N GLU A 287 -1.65 -18.81 5.83
CA GLU A 287 -0.47 -19.48 5.27
C GLU A 287 -0.73 -20.98 5.00
N LEU A 288 -1.34 -21.67 5.94
CA LEU A 288 -1.73 -23.08 5.76
C LEU A 288 -2.71 -23.24 4.60
N GLY A 289 -3.70 -22.37 4.49
CA GLY A 289 -4.69 -22.41 3.40
C GLY A 289 -4.12 -22.16 2.01
N LYS A 290 -2.93 -21.55 1.89
CA LYS A 290 -2.21 -21.38 0.62
C LYS A 290 -1.41 -22.61 0.20
N ASN A 291 -0.92 -23.39 1.17
CA ASN A 291 0.10 -24.39 0.96
C ASN A 291 -0.41 -25.84 1.14
N THR A 292 -1.61 -26.01 1.68
CA THR A 292 -2.18 -27.33 2.02
C THR A 292 -3.68 -27.38 1.69
N ASN A 293 -4.21 -28.60 1.47
CA ASN A 293 -5.65 -28.86 1.29
C ASN A 293 -6.39 -28.93 2.65
N ILE A 294 -6.10 -28.01 3.55
CA ILE A 294 -6.72 -27.98 4.86
C ILE A 294 -8.16 -27.44 4.75
N ASN A 295 -9.07 -27.99 5.55
CA ASN A 295 -10.39 -27.39 5.71
C ASN A 295 -10.29 -26.12 6.58
N ILE A 296 -10.19 -24.97 5.90
CA ILE A 296 -9.98 -23.66 6.53
C ILE A 296 -11.12 -23.32 7.51
N ARG A 297 -12.35 -23.76 7.22
CA ARG A 297 -13.51 -23.53 8.08
C ARG A 297 -13.36 -24.26 9.42
N LEU A 298 -13.05 -25.55 9.40
CA LEU A 298 -12.81 -26.33 10.62
C LEU A 298 -11.63 -25.80 11.42
N ALA A 299 -10.55 -25.41 10.75
CA ALA A 299 -9.40 -24.81 11.42
C ALA A 299 -9.72 -23.46 12.08
N LEU A 300 -10.62 -22.65 11.49
CA LEU A 300 -11.11 -21.43 12.11
C LEU A 300 -12.01 -21.71 13.32
N GLU A 301 -12.87 -22.73 13.23
CA GLU A 301 -13.68 -23.18 14.38
C GLU A 301 -12.79 -23.59 15.56
N GLN A 302 -11.75 -24.35 15.33
CA GLN A 302 -10.76 -24.75 16.35
C GLN A 302 -10.12 -23.49 17.00
N ILE A 303 -9.68 -22.52 16.20
CA ILE A 303 -9.10 -21.27 16.70
C ILE A 303 -10.07 -20.52 17.63
N ILE A 304 -11.35 -20.55 17.31
CA ILE A 304 -12.40 -19.88 18.09
C ILE A 304 -12.64 -20.62 19.41
N LEU A 305 -12.67 -21.94 19.39
CA LEU A 305 -12.88 -22.78 20.56
C LEU A 305 -11.69 -22.73 21.53
N ASP A 306 -10.44 -22.86 21.04
CA ASP A 306 -9.22 -22.72 21.83
C ASP A 306 -9.15 -21.41 22.62
N ARG A 307 -9.78 -20.36 22.09
CA ARG A 307 -9.86 -19.07 22.78
C ARG A 307 -10.89 -19.04 23.88
N ALA A 308 -11.91 -19.88 23.81
CA ALA A 308 -12.94 -19.98 24.85
C ALA A 308 -12.39 -20.71 26.09
N GLU A 309 -11.52 -21.69 25.90
CA GLU A 309 -10.89 -22.46 26.98
C GLU A 309 -9.80 -21.68 27.73
N ASN A 310 -9.07 -20.78 27.06
CA ASN A 310 -8.02 -19.96 27.67
C ASN A 310 -8.52 -18.72 28.45
N LYS A 311 -9.79 -18.61 28.73
CA LYS A 311 -10.41 -17.59 29.60
C LYS A 311 -10.74 -18.09 31.03
N ILE A 312 -10.30 -19.31 31.38
CA ILE A 312 -10.45 -19.85 32.75
C ILE A 312 -9.15 -19.67 33.50
#